data_6813d71ae72b532da6291de93da6240e
#
_entry.id   6813d71ae72b532da6291de93da6240e
#
_cell.length_a   1.000
_cell.length_b   1.000
_cell.length_c   1.000
_cell.angle_alpha   90.00
_cell.angle_beta   90.00
_cell.angle_gamma   90.00
#
_symmetry.space_group_name_H-M   'P 1'
#
loop_
_entity.id
_entity.type
_entity.pdbx_description
1 polymer ?
#
loop_
_entity_poly.entity_id
_entity_poly.type
_entity_poly.pdbx_seq_one_letter_code
_entity_poly.pdbx_strand_id
1 'polypeptide(L)'
;MKKILHVLALLLMILLNSAYAARPMLTDDARIVDPKACQLESWIRDSKHVTEYWALPACNVSENLEVTIGGSLEGENGHSSFANELYQIKSIIQPIAVNQTGFSIVLGNGRDPKRDINKVIQDWYLNVPISYPYNDRLVIHTNLGVTHLTDEHTEKMNWGLSSEYNYNERVDLISEVFNQSSSSTYFQFGLRYWLIKNRAQIDTTYMNSFNHIGEDQSFSVGLRLLSLPFLP
;
A
#
# COMPACT_ATOMS: atom_id res chain seq x y z
N MET A 1 19.75 41.41 -3.04
CA MET A 1 19.81 40.26 -3.95
C MET A 1 20.21 38.94 -3.26
N LYS A 2 21.32 38.85 -2.51
CA LYS A 2 21.72 37.56 -1.85
C LYS A 2 20.68 37.00 -0.88
N LYS A 3 19.98 37.81 -0.06
CA LYS A 3 18.94 37.35 0.87
C LYS A 3 17.68 36.79 0.16
N ILE A 4 17.31 37.31 -1.00
CA ILE A 4 16.18 36.81 -1.78
C ILE A 4 16.52 35.44 -2.40
N LEU A 5 17.77 35.25 -2.81
CA LEU A 5 18.24 33.97 -3.36
C LEU A 5 18.24 32.84 -2.30
N HIS A 6 18.57 33.18 -1.05
CA HIS A 6 18.52 32.20 0.07
C HIS A 6 17.08 31.85 0.47
N VAL A 7 16.14 32.81 0.43
CA VAL A 7 14.73 32.54 0.70
C VAL A 7 14.11 31.71 -0.44
N LEU A 8 14.48 32.00 -1.71
CA LEU A 8 14.04 31.19 -2.85
C LEU A 8 14.60 29.77 -2.81
N ALA A 9 15.87 29.60 -2.42
CA ALA A 9 16.49 28.30 -2.24
C ALA A 9 15.88 27.52 -1.06
N LEU A 10 15.53 28.20 0.04
CA LEU A 10 14.83 27.59 1.17
C LEU A 10 13.39 27.18 0.80
N LEU A 11 12.67 28.01 0.02
CA LEU A 11 11.35 27.65 -0.50
C LEU A 11 11.42 26.48 -1.52
N LEU A 12 12.48 26.38 -2.31
CA LEU A 12 12.67 25.25 -3.23
C LEU A 12 12.98 23.95 -2.50
N MET A 13 13.63 23.99 -1.33
CA MET A 13 13.89 22.79 -0.51
C MET A 13 12.65 22.23 0.19
N ILE A 14 11.61 23.06 0.39
CA ILE A 14 10.35 22.61 1.01
C ILE A 14 9.46 21.82 0.01
N LEU A 15 9.76 21.87 -1.29
CA LEU A 15 8.97 21.21 -2.34
C LEU A 15 9.43 19.79 -2.67
N LEU A 16 10.40 19.22 -1.97
CA LEU A 16 10.96 17.90 -2.26
C LEU A 16 10.43 16.76 -1.36
N ASN A 17 9.36 16.98 -0.61
CA ASN A 17 8.66 15.88 0.04
C ASN A 17 7.82 15.13 -1.01
N SER A 18 8.45 14.19 -1.69
CA SER A 18 7.76 13.25 -2.56
C SER A 18 6.98 12.29 -1.67
N ALA A 19 5.69 12.53 -1.50
CA ALA A 19 4.79 11.52 -0.94
C ALA A 19 4.68 10.39 -1.97
N TYR A 20 5.43 9.31 -1.77
CA TYR A 20 5.32 8.10 -2.59
C TYR A 20 4.30 7.17 -1.95
N ALA A 21 3.44 6.62 -2.76
CA ALA A 21 2.36 5.74 -2.34
C ALA A 21 2.78 4.26 -2.29
N ALA A 22 2.23 3.50 -1.37
CA ALA A 22 2.43 2.06 -1.30
C ALA A 22 1.80 1.31 -2.49
N ARG A 23 0.58 1.70 -2.88
CA ARG A 23 -0.06 1.07 -4.06
C ARG A 23 0.71 1.31 -5.37
N PRO A 24 0.74 0.31 -6.28
CA PRO A 24 -0.04 -0.93 -6.33
C PRO A 24 0.60 -2.15 -5.65
N MET A 25 1.63 -1.99 -4.83
CA MET A 25 2.32 -3.09 -4.15
C MET A 25 1.48 -3.70 -3.02
N LEU A 26 1.65 -4.99 -2.79
CA LEU A 26 1.19 -5.70 -1.59
C LEU A 26 2.26 -5.68 -0.49
N THR A 27 3.54 -5.55 -0.86
CA THR A 27 4.61 -5.21 0.05
C THR A 27 4.47 -3.74 0.44
N ASP A 28 4.07 -3.47 1.67
CA ASP A 28 3.84 -2.12 2.17
C ASP A 28 5.16 -1.34 2.33
N ASP A 29 5.10 -0.03 2.22
CA ASP A 29 6.24 0.86 2.47
C ASP A 29 6.22 1.39 3.92
N ALA A 30 7.29 2.05 4.37
CA ALA A 30 7.36 2.62 5.72
C ALA A 30 6.69 4.00 5.84
N ARG A 31 6.02 4.50 4.79
CA ARG A 31 5.39 5.82 4.77
C ARG A 31 3.92 5.76 5.17
N ILE A 32 3.40 6.90 5.59
CA ILE A 32 1.97 7.18 5.74
C ILE A 32 1.66 8.47 4.99
N VAL A 33 0.38 8.77 4.80
CA VAL A 33 -0.03 10.04 4.20
C VAL A 33 0.42 11.24 5.06
N ASP A 34 0.56 12.41 4.44
CA ASP A 34 1.00 13.62 5.11
C ASP A 34 0.15 13.92 6.38
N PRO A 35 0.74 14.56 7.41
CA PRO A 35 0.01 14.92 8.62
C PRO A 35 -1.28 15.67 8.32
N LYS A 36 -2.39 15.28 8.98
CA LYS A 36 -3.72 15.88 8.83
C LYS A 36 -4.34 15.75 7.42
N ALA A 37 -3.75 14.94 6.55
CA ALA A 37 -4.26 14.62 5.23
C ALA A 37 -4.89 13.22 5.21
N CYS A 38 -5.65 12.95 4.17
CA CYS A 38 -6.21 11.65 3.87
C CYS A 38 -5.81 11.21 2.45
N GLN A 39 -5.92 9.92 2.22
CA GLN A 39 -5.82 9.30 0.91
C GLN A 39 -7.01 8.40 0.65
N LEU A 40 -7.32 8.17 -0.61
CA LEU A 40 -8.19 7.11 -1.06
C LEU A 40 -7.41 6.26 -2.06
N GLU A 41 -7.22 5.00 -1.75
CA GLU A 41 -6.74 3.99 -2.69
C GLU A 41 -7.93 3.16 -3.16
N SER A 42 -8.09 3.01 -4.45
CA SER A 42 -9.20 2.25 -5.05
C SER A 42 -8.69 1.51 -6.26
N TRP A 43 -9.12 0.26 -6.45
CA TRP A 43 -8.70 -0.54 -7.60
C TRP A 43 -9.68 -1.63 -7.96
N ILE A 44 -9.61 -2.05 -9.21
CA ILE A 44 -10.23 -3.26 -9.70
C ILE A 44 -9.10 -4.28 -9.89
N ARG A 45 -9.29 -5.47 -9.38
CA ARG A 45 -8.41 -6.62 -9.61
C ARG A 45 -9.21 -7.71 -10.28
N ASP A 46 -8.83 -8.08 -11.49
CA ASP A 46 -9.43 -9.14 -12.25
C ASP A 46 -8.54 -10.37 -12.25
N SER A 47 -9.11 -11.50 -11.83
CA SER A 47 -8.47 -12.81 -11.81
C SER A 47 -9.33 -13.81 -12.60
N LYS A 48 -8.83 -15.01 -12.77
CA LYS A 48 -9.52 -16.05 -13.53
C LYS A 48 -10.93 -16.38 -12.99
N HIS A 49 -11.17 -16.18 -11.71
CA HIS A 49 -12.38 -16.65 -11.02
C HIS A 49 -13.24 -15.52 -10.46
N VAL A 50 -12.65 -14.38 -10.14
CA VAL A 50 -13.32 -13.30 -9.43
C VAL A 50 -12.77 -11.95 -9.85
N THR A 51 -13.64 -10.96 -9.95
CA THR A 51 -13.28 -9.55 -10.06
C THR A 51 -13.54 -8.87 -8.72
N GLU A 52 -12.52 -8.24 -8.15
CA GLU A 52 -12.61 -7.52 -6.89
C GLU A 52 -12.58 -6.01 -7.13
N TYR A 53 -13.38 -5.29 -6.35
CA TYR A 53 -13.47 -3.83 -6.34
C TYR A 53 -13.12 -3.34 -4.95
N TRP A 54 -11.94 -2.76 -4.78
CA TRP A 54 -11.41 -2.31 -3.51
C TRP A 54 -11.52 -0.80 -3.33
N ALA A 55 -11.74 -0.37 -2.09
CA ALA A 55 -11.63 1.02 -1.67
C ALA A 55 -11.08 1.08 -0.24
N LEU A 56 -9.93 1.73 -0.06
CA LEU A 56 -9.23 1.89 1.21
C LEU A 56 -8.97 3.38 1.48
N PRO A 57 -9.93 4.12 2.06
CA PRO A 57 -9.66 5.42 2.64
C PRO A 57 -8.75 5.29 3.86
N ALA A 58 -7.75 6.16 3.94
CA ALA A 58 -6.84 6.24 5.08
C ALA A 58 -6.54 7.70 5.42
N CYS A 59 -6.40 8.01 6.71
CA CYS A 59 -6.14 9.37 7.19
C CYS A 59 -5.04 9.36 8.24
N ASN A 60 -4.12 10.31 8.14
CA ASN A 60 -3.13 10.58 9.18
C ASN A 60 -3.74 11.47 10.26
N VAL A 61 -4.11 10.85 11.36
CA VAL A 61 -4.86 11.51 12.46
C VAL A 61 -3.96 12.19 13.49
N SER A 62 -2.65 11.82 13.52
CA SER A 62 -1.71 12.42 14.47
C SER A 62 -0.27 12.24 13.95
N GLU A 63 0.25 13.19 13.23
CA GLU A 63 1.61 13.31 12.65
C GLU A 63 2.29 11.99 12.20
N ASN A 64 2.26 10.95 13.04
CA ASN A 64 2.92 9.66 12.81
C ASN A 64 1.96 8.45 12.79
N LEU A 65 0.63 8.65 12.81
CA LEU A 65 -0.37 7.59 12.87
C LEU A 65 -1.40 7.72 11.75
N GLU A 66 -1.45 6.72 10.89
CA GLU A 66 -2.47 6.56 9.85
C GLU A 66 -3.49 5.51 10.26
N VAL A 67 -4.76 5.79 10.05
CA VAL A 67 -5.88 4.88 10.24
C VAL A 67 -6.52 4.62 8.89
N THR A 68 -6.67 3.34 8.54
CA THR A 68 -7.31 2.86 7.31
C THR A 68 -8.55 2.05 7.67
N ILE A 69 -9.66 2.33 6.99
CA ILE A 69 -10.90 1.55 7.10
C ILE A 69 -11.45 1.40 5.69
N GLY A 70 -11.69 0.17 5.25
CA GLY A 70 -12.23 -0.05 3.92
C GLY A 70 -12.48 -1.52 3.64
N GLY A 71 -12.47 -1.91 2.37
CA GLY A 71 -12.74 -3.30 2.01
C GLY A 71 -12.96 -3.49 0.52
N SER A 72 -13.53 -4.64 0.16
CA SER A 72 -13.83 -5.00 -1.21
C SER A 72 -15.24 -5.56 -1.43
N LEU A 73 -15.70 -5.39 -2.66
CA LEU A 73 -16.78 -6.15 -3.23
C LEU A 73 -16.19 -7.19 -4.20
N GLU A 74 -16.76 -8.37 -4.24
CA GLU A 74 -16.49 -9.38 -5.27
C GLU A 74 -17.65 -9.45 -6.23
N GLY A 75 -17.32 -9.45 -7.53
CA GLY A 75 -18.27 -9.68 -8.61
C GLY A 75 -18.14 -11.10 -9.16
N GLU A 76 -19.21 -11.87 -9.07
CA GLU A 76 -19.31 -13.20 -9.66
C GLU A 76 -20.68 -13.36 -10.34
N ASN A 77 -20.69 -13.80 -11.61
CA ASN A 77 -21.93 -14.07 -12.37
C ASN A 77 -22.95 -12.91 -12.38
N GLY A 78 -22.47 -11.66 -12.39
CA GLY A 78 -23.33 -10.47 -12.43
C GLY A 78 -23.91 -10.04 -11.07
N HIS A 79 -23.53 -10.70 -9.99
CA HIS A 79 -23.87 -10.31 -8.62
C HIS A 79 -22.64 -9.77 -7.90
N SER A 80 -22.80 -8.70 -7.12
CA SER A 80 -21.73 -8.15 -6.26
C SER A 80 -22.08 -8.36 -4.80
N SER A 81 -21.13 -8.81 -4.01
CA SER A 81 -21.27 -9.00 -2.57
C SER A 81 -20.03 -8.46 -1.82
N PHE A 82 -20.23 -8.01 -0.60
CA PHE A 82 -19.10 -7.69 0.29
C PHE A 82 -18.25 -8.95 0.53
N ALA A 83 -16.94 -8.81 0.32
CA ALA A 83 -16.01 -9.92 0.42
C ALA A 83 -14.99 -9.71 1.52
N ASN A 84 -14.45 -8.50 1.64
CA ASN A 84 -13.43 -8.20 2.62
C ASN A 84 -13.69 -6.84 3.28
N GLU A 85 -13.46 -6.78 4.57
CA GLU A 85 -13.34 -5.54 5.34
C GLU A 85 -11.95 -5.47 5.94
N LEU A 86 -11.36 -4.27 5.96
CA LEU A 86 -10.03 -4.01 6.48
C LEU A 86 -10.08 -2.85 7.47
N TYR A 87 -9.52 -3.09 8.64
CA TYR A 87 -9.29 -2.09 9.67
C TYR A 87 -7.80 -2.13 10.01
N GLN A 88 -7.11 -1.01 9.84
CA GLN A 88 -5.67 -0.96 10.03
C GLN A 88 -5.25 0.33 10.70
N ILE A 89 -4.24 0.23 11.54
CA ILE A 89 -3.45 1.36 12.03
C ILE A 89 -2.00 1.15 11.61
N LYS A 90 -1.34 2.22 11.19
CA LYS A 90 0.07 2.24 10.81
C LYS A 90 0.75 3.41 11.49
N SER A 91 1.84 3.12 12.19
CA SER A 91 2.62 4.14 12.90
C SER A 91 4.05 4.17 12.38
N ILE A 92 4.52 5.37 12.01
CA ILE A 92 5.94 5.59 11.69
C ILE A 92 6.73 5.55 12.99
N ILE A 93 7.72 4.67 13.05
CA ILE A 93 8.70 4.60 14.13
C ILE A 93 9.97 5.38 13.72
N GLN A 94 10.38 5.20 12.47
CA GLN A 94 11.50 5.93 11.89
C GLN A 94 11.16 6.37 10.47
N PRO A 95 11.11 7.68 10.17
CA PRO A 95 10.80 8.16 8.84
C PRO A 95 11.92 7.82 7.85
N ILE A 96 11.54 7.67 6.58
CA ILE A 96 12.51 7.53 5.48
C ILE A 96 13.18 8.88 5.25
N ALA A 97 14.51 8.89 5.17
CA ALA A 97 15.28 10.06 4.77
C ALA A 97 16.44 9.64 3.86
N VAL A 98 17.09 10.59 3.22
CA VAL A 98 18.27 10.33 2.38
C VAL A 98 19.33 9.57 3.19
N ASN A 99 19.76 8.42 2.66
CA ASN A 99 20.70 7.51 3.33
C ASN A 99 20.22 6.96 4.69
N GLN A 100 18.93 7.02 4.98
CA GLN A 100 18.37 6.51 6.21
C GLN A 100 17.19 5.58 5.93
N THR A 101 17.29 4.36 6.45
CA THR A 101 16.20 3.38 6.41
C THR A 101 15.03 3.89 7.24
N GLY A 102 13.82 3.87 6.68
CA GLY A 102 12.60 4.10 7.43
C GLY A 102 11.93 2.79 7.81
N PHE A 103 11.19 2.78 8.92
CA PHE A 103 10.32 1.67 9.26
C PHE A 103 9.08 2.11 10.05
N SER A 104 8.04 1.33 9.91
CA SER A 104 6.76 1.52 10.59
C SER A 104 6.26 0.21 11.17
N ILE A 105 5.25 0.30 12.02
CA ILE A 105 4.52 -0.86 12.55
C ILE A 105 3.08 -0.75 12.08
N VAL A 106 2.56 -1.86 11.59
CA VAL A 106 1.18 -1.99 11.13
C VAL A 106 0.48 -3.04 11.98
N LEU A 107 -0.67 -2.69 12.52
CA LEU A 107 -1.60 -3.63 13.14
C LEU A 107 -2.92 -3.53 12.41
N GLY A 108 -3.48 -4.67 11.99
CA GLY A 108 -4.74 -4.68 11.28
C GLY A 108 -5.57 -5.90 11.55
N ASN A 109 -6.81 -5.82 11.10
CA ASN A 109 -7.79 -6.89 11.12
C ASN A 109 -8.42 -7.00 9.73
N GLY A 110 -8.33 -8.18 9.14
CA GLY A 110 -9.07 -8.56 7.94
C GLY A 110 -10.31 -9.34 8.32
N ARG A 111 -11.45 -8.96 7.77
CA ARG A 111 -12.72 -9.63 8.03
C ARG A 111 -13.37 -10.03 6.70
N ASP A 112 -13.84 -11.26 6.64
CA ASP A 112 -14.73 -11.74 5.59
C ASP A 112 -16.15 -11.87 6.16
N PRO A 113 -17.08 -10.98 5.80
CA PRO A 113 -18.47 -11.04 6.29
C PRO A 113 -19.21 -12.31 5.89
N LYS A 114 -18.77 -13.00 4.85
CA LYS A 114 -19.38 -14.26 4.39
C LYS A 114 -19.05 -15.43 5.31
N ARG A 115 -17.88 -15.38 5.97
CA ARG A 115 -17.45 -16.44 6.91
C ARG A 115 -18.28 -16.44 8.19
N ASP A 116 -18.41 -15.30 8.87
CA ASP A 116 -19.27 -15.14 10.04
C ASP A 116 -19.65 -13.66 10.23
N ILE A 117 -20.89 -13.33 9.95
CA ILE A 117 -21.38 -11.95 10.04
C ILE A 117 -21.37 -11.42 11.48
N ASN A 118 -21.40 -12.29 12.48
CA ASN A 118 -21.44 -11.88 13.89
C ASN A 118 -20.04 -11.63 14.48
N LYS A 119 -18.98 -12.11 13.85
CA LYS A 119 -17.60 -11.85 14.28
C LYS A 119 -17.10 -10.53 13.72
N VAL A 120 -16.92 -9.53 14.57
CA VAL A 120 -16.34 -8.22 14.21
C VAL A 120 -14.83 -8.33 14.01
N ILE A 121 -14.16 -9.10 14.86
CA ILE A 121 -12.71 -9.35 14.76
C ILE A 121 -12.52 -10.77 14.25
N GLN A 122 -11.85 -10.87 13.10
CA GLN A 122 -11.46 -12.16 12.52
C GLN A 122 -9.92 -12.24 12.43
N ASP A 123 -9.35 -12.27 11.26
CA ASP A 123 -7.92 -12.46 11.10
C ASP A 123 -7.18 -11.16 11.42
N TRP A 124 -6.37 -11.16 12.46
CA TRP A 124 -5.54 -10.02 12.79
C TRP A 124 -4.10 -10.23 12.32
N TYR A 125 -3.43 -9.15 11.99
CA TYR A 125 -2.04 -9.21 11.55
C TYR A 125 -1.20 -8.09 12.16
N LEU A 126 0.07 -8.42 12.33
CA LEU A 126 1.14 -7.48 12.66
C LEU A 126 2.16 -7.51 11.52
N ASN A 127 2.54 -6.34 11.01
CA ASN A 127 3.53 -6.22 9.95
C ASN A 127 4.51 -5.09 10.26
N VAL A 128 5.77 -5.26 9.83
CA VAL A 128 6.84 -4.25 9.95
C VAL A 128 7.35 -3.92 8.55
N PRO A 129 6.80 -2.89 7.89
CA PRO A 129 7.35 -2.35 6.67
C PRO A 129 8.67 -1.62 6.93
N ILE A 130 9.67 -1.93 6.11
CA ILE A 130 10.98 -1.30 6.11
C ILE A 130 11.25 -0.79 4.70
N SER A 131 11.70 0.46 4.57
CA SER A 131 12.02 1.08 3.29
C SER A 131 13.43 1.64 3.30
N TYR A 132 14.21 1.26 2.30
CA TYR A 132 15.59 1.68 2.12
C TYR A 132 15.76 2.44 0.80
N PRO A 133 16.00 3.76 0.82
CA PRO A 133 16.32 4.54 -0.36
C PRO A 133 17.76 4.19 -0.81
N TYR A 134 17.87 3.30 -1.80
CA TYR A 134 19.16 2.86 -2.32
C TYR A 134 19.90 3.99 -3.07
N ASN A 135 19.15 4.81 -3.80
CA ASN A 135 19.59 6.04 -4.43
C ASN A 135 18.38 6.95 -4.73
N ASP A 136 18.62 8.08 -5.41
CA ASP A 136 17.59 9.08 -5.73
C ASP A 136 16.43 8.54 -6.61
N ARG A 137 16.59 7.38 -7.24
CA ARG A 137 15.61 6.77 -8.14
C ARG A 137 15.08 5.43 -7.69
N LEU A 138 15.75 4.75 -6.77
CA LEU A 138 15.42 3.39 -6.38
C LEU A 138 15.20 3.32 -4.88
N VAL A 139 14.02 2.88 -4.49
CA VAL A 139 13.69 2.52 -3.11
C VAL A 139 13.37 1.03 -3.06
N ILE A 140 13.92 0.35 -2.07
CA ILE A 140 13.66 -1.06 -1.79
C ILE A 140 12.79 -1.12 -0.53
N HIS A 141 11.72 -1.91 -0.58
CA HIS A 141 10.85 -2.15 0.55
C HIS A 141 10.91 -3.62 0.93
N THR A 142 10.86 -3.91 2.21
CA THR A 142 10.69 -5.26 2.72
C THR A 142 9.68 -5.27 3.85
N ASN A 143 8.91 -6.35 3.92
CA ASN A 143 7.94 -6.57 4.98
C ASN A 143 8.23 -7.88 5.69
N LEU A 144 8.08 -7.86 6.99
CA LEU A 144 8.05 -9.05 7.83
C LEU A 144 6.87 -8.95 8.78
N GLY A 145 6.07 -9.98 8.85
CA GLY A 145 4.87 -9.95 9.66
C GLY A 145 4.32 -11.32 9.99
N VAL A 146 3.25 -11.32 10.74
CA VAL A 146 2.49 -12.52 11.12
C VAL A 146 0.99 -12.22 11.02
N THR A 147 0.23 -13.18 10.51
CA THR A 147 -1.23 -13.16 10.52
C THR A 147 -1.72 -14.33 11.36
N HIS A 148 -2.58 -14.05 12.33
CA HIS A 148 -3.34 -15.06 13.06
C HIS A 148 -4.65 -15.32 12.34
N LEU A 149 -4.82 -16.54 11.83
CA LEU A 149 -6.05 -16.98 11.18
C LEU A 149 -6.97 -17.56 12.26
N THR A 150 -8.03 -16.82 12.58
CA THR A 150 -8.89 -17.13 13.71
C THR A 150 -9.61 -18.47 13.57
N ASP A 151 -10.05 -18.83 12.37
CA ASP A 151 -10.78 -20.09 12.16
C ASP A 151 -9.87 -21.32 12.17
N GLU A 152 -8.64 -21.16 11.70
CA GLU A 152 -7.63 -22.23 11.70
C GLU A 152 -6.89 -22.33 13.05
N HIS A 153 -6.98 -21.30 13.90
CA HIS A 153 -6.18 -21.15 15.12
C HIS A 153 -4.67 -21.29 14.85
N THR A 154 -4.22 -20.71 13.73
CA THR A 154 -2.82 -20.80 13.29
C THR A 154 -2.24 -19.43 13.00
N GLU A 155 -0.92 -19.30 13.18
CA GLU A 155 -0.14 -18.15 12.74
C GLU A 155 0.54 -18.46 11.41
N LYS A 156 0.44 -17.52 10.49
CA LYS A 156 1.12 -17.56 9.19
C LYS A 156 2.12 -16.40 9.10
N MET A 157 3.33 -16.70 8.68
CA MET A 157 4.33 -15.67 8.39
C MET A 157 3.99 -14.94 7.09
N ASN A 158 4.11 -13.63 7.12
CA ASN A 158 4.02 -12.76 5.93
C ASN A 158 5.39 -12.18 5.64
N TRP A 159 5.75 -12.11 4.38
CA TRP A 159 6.94 -11.40 3.96
C TRP A 159 6.77 -10.84 2.55
N GLY A 160 7.52 -9.79 2.25
CA GLY A 160 7.56 -9.18 0.95
C GLY A 160 8.89 -8.48 0.70
N LEU A 161 9.30 -8.45 -0.54
CA LEU A 161 10.41 -7.67 -1.04
C LEU A 161 9.97 -6.98 -2.32
N SER A 162 10.07 -5.66 -2.35
CA SER A 162 9.70 -4.89 -3.53
C SER A 162 10.72 -3.82 -3.86
N SER A 163 10.65 -3.34 -5.09
CA SER A 163 11.41 -2.21 -5.57
C SER A 163 10.50 -1.21 -6.28
N GLU A 164 10.74 0.05 -6.02
CA GLU A 164 10.10 1.18 -6.67
C GLU A 164 11.19 1.99 -7.38
N TYR A 165 11.16 1.98 -8.72
CA TYR A 165 12.13 2.69 -9.54
C TYR A 165 11.48 3.88 -10.23
N ASN A 166 11.90 5.08 -9.88
CA ASN A 166 11.47 6.32 -10.50
C ASN A 166 12.13 6.46 -11.88
N TYR A 167 11.41 6.07 -12.94
CA TYR A 167 11.90 6.17 -14.30
C TYR A 167 12.00 7.62 -14.76
N ASN A 168 11.00 8.44 -14.41
CA ASN A 168 10.97 9.88 -14.63
C ASN A 168 9.99 10.54 -13.63
N GLU A 169 9.82 11.86 -13.72
CA GLU A 169 8.98 12.63 -12.77
C GLU A 169 7.52 12.16 -12.65
N ARG A 170 7.02 11.37 -13.60
CA ARG A 170 5.62 10.91 -13.65
C ARG A 170 5.46 9.39 -13.63
N VAL A 171 6.52 8.64 -13.88
CA VAL A 171 6.43 7.18 -14.06
C VAL A 171 7.32 6.48 -13.06
N ASP A 172 6.72 5.60 -12.27
CA ASP A 172 7.42 4.65 -11.40
C ASP A 172 7.19 3.23 -11.92
N LEU A 173 8.26 2.45 -11.99
CA LEU A 173 8.21 1.02 -12.26
C LEU A 173 8.31 0.28 -10.93
N ILE A 174 7.49 -0.76 -10.78
CA ILE A 174 7.37 -1.51 -9.55
C ILE A 174 7.57 -2.99 -9.84
N SER A 175 8.31 -3.65 -8.96
CA SER A 175 8.39 -5.11 -8.94
C SER A 175 8.41 -5.60 -7.51
N GLU A 176 7.77 -6.75 -7.27
CA GLU A 176 7.76 -7.36 -5.95
C GLU A 176 7.67 -8.88 -6.01
N VAL A 177 8.14 -9.50 -4.93
CA VAL A 177 7.94 -10.91 -4.61
C VAL A 177 7.46 -10.98 -3.16
N PHE A 178 6.39 -11.73 -2.90
CA PHE A 178 5.77 -11.74 -1.59
C PHE A 178 5.03 -13.05 -1.30
N ASN A 179 4.76 -13.26 -0.02
CA ASN A 179 3.84 -14.27 0.48
C ASN A 179 3.01 -13.66 1.62
N GLN A 180 1.69 -13.77 1.51
CA GLN A 180 0.77 -13.28 2.53
C GLN A 180 -0.09 -14.43 3.04
N SER A 181 0.38 -15.10 4.09
CA SER A 181 -0.36 -16.16 4.78
C SER A 181 -0.80 -17.33 3.90
N SER A 182 -0.22 -17.46 2.71
CA SER A 182 -0.55 -18.51 1.75
C SER A 182 0.57 -19.55 1.63
N SER A 183 0.29 -20.68 1.00
CA SER A 183 1.28 -21.68 0.65
C SER A 183 2.14 -21.28 -0.56
N SER A 184 1.70 -20.29 -1.33
CA SER A 184 2.34 -19.88 -2.59
C SER A 184 3.09 -18.56 -2.43
N THR A 185 4.21 -18.47 -3.13
CA THR A 185 4.93 -17.21 -3.32
C THR A 185 4.51 -16.59 -4.64
N TYR A 186 4.23 -15.29 -4.61
CA TYR A 186 3.76 -14.51 -5.74
C TYR A 186 4.82 -13.52 -6.20
N PHE A 187 4.75 -13.15 -7.47
CA PHE A 187 5.47 -12.01 -8.01
C PHE A 187 4.49 -11.05 -8.68
N GLN A 188 4.84 -9.78 -8.66
CA GLN A 188 4.05 -8.73 -9.30
C GLN A 188 4.97 -7.73 -9.98
N PHE A 189 4.53 -7.25 -11.16
CA PHE A 189 5.12 -6.11 -11.84
C PHE A 189 4.05 -5.05 -12.04
N GLY A 190 4.43 -3.79 -11.88
CA GLY A 190 3.50 -2.68 -11.99
C GLY A 190 4.13 -1.43 -12.57
N LEU A 191 3.23 -0.58 -13.04
CA LEU A 191 3.53 0.76 -13.50
C LEU A 191 2.59 1.73 -12.80
N ARG A 192 3.16 2.82 -12.30
CA ARG A 192 2.42 3.93 -11.69
C ARG A 192 2.65 5.17 -12.54
N TYR A 193 1.59 5.94 -12.77
CA TYR A 193 1.64 7.20 -13.50
C TYR A 193 0.96 8.32 -12.70
N TRP A 194 1.70 9.39 -12.44
CA TRP A 194 1.19 10.58 -11.79
C TRP A 194 0.41 11.45 -12.75
N LEU A 195 -0.92 11.46 -12.62
CA LEU A 195 -1.80 12.40 -13.33
C LEU A 195 -1.56 13.84 -12.84
N ILE A 196 -1.52 13.99 -11.52
CA ILE A 196 -1.15 15.20 -10.80
C ILE A 196 -0.13 14.80 -9.75
N LYS A 197 1.09 15.31 -9.86
CA LYS A 197 2.20 14.95 -8.97
C LYS A 197 1.79 15.15 -7.50
N ASN A 198 2.02 14.14 -6.67
CA ASN A 198 1.68 14.09 -5.24
C ASN A 198 0.19 14.30 -4.91
N ARG A 199 -0.73 14.11 -5.87
CA ARG A 199 -2.18 14.28 -5.65
C ARG A 199 -3.04 13.19 -6.25
N ALA A 200 -2.75 12.82 -7.49
CA ALA A 200 -3.54 11.80 -8.17
C ALA A 200 -2.64 10.93 -9.03
N GLN A 201 -2.72 9.65 -8.85
CA GLN A 201 -2.01 8.66 -9.65
C GLN A 201 -2.95 7.55 -10.10
N ILE A 202 -2.62 6.96 -11.23
CA ILE A 202 -3.17 5.69 -11.68
C ILE A 202 -2.05 4.65 -11.69
N ASP A 203 -2.41 3.42 -11.50
CA ASP A 203 -1.49 2.30 -11.56
C ASP A 203 -2.10 1.11 -12.28
N THR A 204 -1.25 0.22 -12.76
CA THR A 204 -1.63 -1.07 -13.30
C THR A 204 -0.61 -2.12 -12.89
N THR A 205 -1.07 -3.33 -12.60
CA THR A 205 -0.20 -4.44 -12.23
C THR A 205 -0.59 -5.74 -12.91
N TYR A 206 0.41 -6.60 -13.06
CA TYR A 206 0.26 -8.01 -13.37
C TYR A 206 0.88 -8.83 -12.24
N MET A 207 0.13 -9.76 -11.69
CA MET A 207 0.55 -10.67 -10.63
C MET A 207 0.39 -12.11 -11.07
N ASN A 208 1.26 -12.98 -10.57
CA ASN A 208 1.13 -14.43 -10.74
C ASN A 208 1.84 -15.17 -9.61
N SER A 209 1.54 -16.46 -9.44
CA SER A 209 2.20 -17.35 -8.50
C SER A 209 3.38 -18.08 -9.16
N PHE A 210 4.48 -18.27 -8.44
CA PHE A 210 5.60 -19.11 -8.92
C PHE A 210 5.22 -20.59 -9.01
N ASN A 211 4.30 -21.05 -8.17
CA ASN A 211 3.93 -22.46 -8.09
C ASN A 211 2.82 -22.84 -9.10
N HIS A 212 1.98 -21.87 -9.48
CA HIS A 212 0.80 -22.09 -10.33
C HIS A 212 0.72 -21.03 -11.42
N ILE A 213 1.77 -20.94 -12.24
CA ILE A 213 1.86 -19.96 -13.33
C ILE A 213 0.67 -20.14 -14.30
N GLY A 214 -0.10 -19.05 -14.50
CA GLY A 214 -1.28 -19.02 -15.37
C GLY A 214 -2.59 -19.43 -14.69
N GLU A 215 -2.55 -19.99 -13.48
CA GLU A 215 -3.76 -20.30 -12.70
C GLU A 215 -4.10 -19.16 -11.74
N ASP A 216 -3.11 -18.65 -11.01
CA ASP A 216 -3.25 -17.59 -10.01
C ASP A 216 -2.91 -16.19 -10.57
N GLN A 217 -3.07 -16.00 -11.89
CA GLN A 217 -2.78 -14.70 -12.48
C GLN A 217 -3.89 -13.69 -12.21
N SER A 218 -3.50 -12.43 -12.03
CA SER A 218 -4.42 -11.32 -11.97
C SER A 218 -3.84 -10.05 -12.58
N PHE A 219 -4.77 -9.19 -13.06
CA PHE A 219 -4.47 -7.82 -13.48
C PHE A 219 -5.19 -6.85 -12.58
N SER A 220 -4.56 -5.72 -12.28
CA SER A 220 -5.24 -4.66 -11.59
C SER A 220 -5.03 -3.30 -12.26
N VAL A 221 -6.04 -2.44 -12.08
CA VAL A 221 -5.96 -1.01 -12.40
C VAL A 221 -6.44 -0.27 -11.16
N GLY A 222 -5.65 0.70 -10.73
CA GLY A 222 -5.90 1.46 -9.52
C GLY A 222 -5.84 2.96 -9.71
N LEU A 223 -6.46 3.64 -8.76
CA LEU A 223 -6.45 5.08 -8.59
C LEU A 223 -6.08 5.38 -7.14
N ARG A 224 -5.15 6.32 -6.93
CA ARG A 224 -4.89 6.90 -5.62
C ARG A 224 -5.08 8.40 -5.66
N LEU A 225 -5.82 8.90 -4.71
CA LEU A 225 -6.06 10.32 -4.49
C LEU A 225 -5.50 10.73 -3.12
N LEU A 226 -4.80 11.85 -3.08
CA LEU A 226 -4.20 12.43 -1.87
C LEU A 226 -4.79 13.82 -1.63
N SER A 227 -5.32 14.05 -0.44
CA SER A 227 -5.82 15.36 -0.05
C SER A 227 -4.70 16.32 0.35
N LEU A 228 -5.00 17.60 0.44
CA LEU A 228 -4.26 18.53 1.27
C LEU A 228 -4.55 18.25 2.75
N PRO A 229 -3.73 18.72 3.70
CA PRO A 229 -4.09 18.71 5.11
C PRO A 229 -5.39 19.46 5.35
N PHE A 230 -6.37 18.82 6.00
CA PHE A 230 -7.68 19.41 6.32
C PHE A 230 -8.26 18.92 7.65
N LEU A 231 -7.67 17.89 8.25
CA LEU A 231 -8.07 17.43 9.59
C LEU A 231 -7.65 18.45 10.65
N PRO A 232 -8.41 18.55 11.75
CA PRO A 232 -8.15 19.51 12.83
C PRO A 232 -6.81 19.33 13.54
#